data_923c3dee8c3167b41152293b5d1f2ef4
#
_entry.id   923c3dee8c3167b41152293b5d1f2ef4
#
_cell.length_a   1.000
_cell.length_b   1.000
_cell.length_c   1.000
_cell.angle_alpha   90.00
_cell.angle_beta   90.00
_cell.angle_gamma   90.00
#
_symmetry.space_group_name_H-M   'P 1'
#
loop_
_entity.id
_entity.type
_entity.pdbx_description
1 polymer ?
#
loop_
_entity_poly.entity_id
_entity_poly.type
_entity_poly.pdbx_seq_one_letter_code
_entity_poly.pdbx_strand_id
1 'polypeptide(L)'
;MAAVPMLAGVGLMMVCCSSSSVASMMMGGGEETPAAGAGAGAAGAGAAAATLPSGQHVKLVHTTAQDNSAEGNVDDKNMILNLAELEVFAKDGTTSLAAGKTVTGSSQYSATHGYLNLVDGNMTNFAHTKGRTAQEIDYLQVDLGSVQEIEKIKITNRTDCCKNRAIGVKAVILGADGTTVVKETPAISTTADTYTFTFPGTTWA
;
A
#
# COMPACT_ATOMS: atom_id res chain seq x y z
N MET A 1 -34.06 -36.21 -15.71
CA MET A 1 -35.04 -35.48 -14.88
C MET A 1 -34.66 -35.70 -13.43
N ALA A 2 -34.07 -34.70 -12.81
CA ALA A 2 -33.91 -34.63 -11.36
C ALA A 2 -33.83 -33.17 -10.98
N ALA A 3 -34.73 -32.72 -10.14
CA ALA A 3 -34.96 -31.33 -9.76
C ALA A 3 -33.99 -30.89 -8.66
N VAL A 4 -33.57 -29.64 -8.75
CA VAL A 4 -32.78 -28.93 -7.75
C VAL A 4 -33.73 -28.11 -6.86
N PRO A 5 -33.62 -28.12 -5.54
CA PRO A 5 -34.34 -27.16 -4.71
C PRO A 5 -33.52 -25.86 -4.49
N MET A 6 -34.17 -24.74 -4.72
CA MET A 6 -33.80 -23.42 -4.24
C MET A 6 -33.88 -23.33 -2.71
N LEU A 7 -32.90 -22.71 -2.07
CA LEU A 7 -33.04 -22.16 -0.73
C LEU A 7 -32.69 -20.69 -0.76
N ALA A 8 -33.69 -19.86 -0.53
CA ALA A 8 -33.56 -18.44 -0.22
C ALA A 8 -33.29 -18.28 1.28
N GLY A 9 -32.32 -17.43 1.61
CA GLY A 9 -32.03 -17.01 2.99
C GLY A 9 -31.69 -15.53 3.03
N VAL A 10 -32.73 -14.72 3.33
CA VAL A 10 -32.64 -13.29 3.61
C VAL A 10 -32.22 -13.11 5.07
N GLY A 11 -31.16 -12.36 5.30
CA GLY A 11 -30.73 -11.96 6.64
C GLY A 11 -30.17 -10.54 6.64
N LEU A 12 -31.07 -9.56 6.70
CA LEU A 12 -30.75 -8.14 6.90
C LEU A 12 -30.63 -7.90 8.41
N MET A 13 -29.42 -7.55 8.86
CA MET A 13 -29.23 -7.02 10.23
C MET A 13 -28.66 -5.60 10.15
N MET A 14 -29.55 -4.65 10.37
CA MET A 14 -29.30 -3.24 10.58
C MET A 14 -28.97 -3.04 12.06
N VAL A 15 -27.79 -2.57 12.41
CA VAL A 15 -27.44 -2.12 13.75
C VAL A 15 -27.26 -0.61 13.71
N CYS A 16 -28.25 0.08 14.25
CA CYS A 16 -28.17 1.49 14.60
C CYS A 16 -27.41 1.65 15.92
N CYS A 17 -26.34 2.41 15.96
CA CYS A 17 -25.77 2.94 17.20
C CYS A 17 -26.07 4.42 17.33
N SER A 18 -26.92 4.70 18.29
CA SER A 18 -27.34 6.02 18.73
C SER A 18 -26.26 6.70 19.58
N SER A 19 -25.94 7.92 19.20
CA SER A 19 -25.12 8.86 19.97
C SER A 19 -25.93 9.44 21.12
N SER A 20 -25.46 9.30 22.36
CA SER A 20 -26.00 9.98 23.53
C SER A 20 -25.09 11.13 23.94
N SER A 21 -25.56 12.34 23.69
CA SER A 21 -25.00 13.57 24.27
C SER A 21 -25.58 13.77 25.66
N VAL A 22 -24.73 13.88 26.67
CA VAL A 22 -25.15 14.33 28.03
C VAL A 22 -24.61 15.73 28.24
N ALA A 23 -25.50 16.69 28.23
CA ALA A 23 -25.25 18.05 28.71
C ALA A 23 -25.52 18.10 30.21
N SER A 24 -24.52 18.44 30.99
CA SER A 24 -24.73 18.83 32.41
C SER A 24 -24.52 20.33 32.56
N MET A 25 -25.61 21.03 32.75
CA MET A 25 -25.63 22.38 33.34
C MET A 25 -25.57 22.28 34.87
N MET A 26 -24.61 22.97 35.47
CA MET A 26 -24.73 23.39 36.88
C MET A 26 -24.36 24.87 36.98
N MET A 27 -25.36 25.65 37.37
CA MET A 27 -25.23 27.03 37.83
C MET A 27 -24.63 27.05 39.26
N GLY A 28 -23.76 28.01 39.51
CA GLY A 28 -23.31 28.35 40.86
C GLY A 28 -22.48 29.63 40.78
N GLY A 29 -23.08 30.74 41.18
CA GLY A 29 -22.46 32.06 41.21
C GLY A 29 -21.45 32.22 42.36
N GLY A 30 -20.53 33.15 42.19
CA GLY A 30 -19.54 33.56 43.18
C GLY A 30 -18.60 34.61 42.57
N GLU A 31 -18.89 35.87 42.90
CA GLU A 31 -18.15 37.08 42.54
C GLU A 31 -16.90 37.18 43.43
N GLU A 32 -15.73 37.38 42.84
CA GLU A 32 -14.64 38.20 43.36
C GLU A 32 -13.50 38.36 42.37
N THR A 33 -13.16 39.59 42.03
CA THR A 33 -11.96 40.06 41.29
C THR A 33 -10.97 40.68 42.30
N PRO A 34 -9.73 41.09 41.91
CA PRO A 34 -8.77 40.61 40.87
C PRO A 34 -7.35 40.38 41.44
N ALA A 35 -6.53 39.60 40.77
CA ALA A 35 -5.08 39.76 40.88
C ALA A 35 -4.38 39.41 39.60
N ALA A 36 -3.58 40.36 39.12
CA ALA A 36 -2.72 40.25 37.98
C ALA A 36 -1.58 39.24 38.21
N GLY A 37 -1.21 38.48 37.23
CA GLY A 37 0.04 37.75 37.31
C GLY A 37 0.22 36.69 36.24
N ALA A 38 1.07 37.01 35.27
CA ALA A 38 2.04 36.14 34.63
C ALA A 38 1.56 35.05 33.64
N GLY A 39 1.82 35.31 32.39
CA GLY A 39 2.49 34.41 31.43
C GLY A 39 2.00 32.98 31.37
N ALA A 40 0.88 32.74 30.67
CA ALA A 40 0.63 31.43 30.12
C ALA A 40 1.52 31.27 28.87
N GLY A 41 2.67 30.66 29.04
CA GLY A 41 3.44 30.12 27.96
C GLY A 41 2.54 29.13 27.20
N ALA A 42 2.19 29.46 25.96
CA ALA A 42 1.61 28.49 25.04
C ALA A 42 2.60 27.34 24.91
N ALA A 43 2.28 26.24 25.61
CA ALA A 43 2.91 24.96 25.31
C ALA A 43 2.54 24.64 23.87
N GLY A 44 3.48 24.91 22.95
CA GLY A 44 3.37 24.47 21.58
C GLY A 44 3.14 22.96 21.61
N ALA A 45 1.97 22.55 21.14
CA ALA A 45 1.71 21.16 20.87
C ALA A 45 2.77 20.74 19.84
N GLY A 46 3.85 20.16 20.34
CA GLY A 46 4.85 19.53 19.50
C GLY A 46 4.15 18.50 18.64
N ALA A 47 4.08 18.72 17.31
CA ALA A 47 3.61 17.71 16.40
C ALA A 47 4.43 16.46 16.69
N ALA A 48 3.75 15.40 17.13
CA ALA A 48 4.39 14.09 17.30
C ALA A 48 5.08 13.76 15.99
N ALA A 49 6.40 13.53 16.03
CA ALA A 49 7.14 13.12 14.86
C ALA A 49 6.47 11.86 14.31
N ALA A 50 6.02 11.92 13.04
CA ALA A 50 5.35 10.79 12.43
C ALA A 50 6.34 9.62 12.40
N THR A 51 5.96 8.52 13.06
CA THR A 51 6.78 7.30 13.12
C THR A 51 6.82 6.63 11.76
N LEU A 52 7.99 6.12 11.36
CA LEU A 52 8.14 5.29 10.17
C LEU A 52 7.40 3.96 10.37
N PRO A 53 6.80 3.39 9.31
CA PRO A 53 6.22 2.07 9.37
C PRO A 53 7.32 1.02 9.55
N SER A 54 7.04 0.02 10.41
CA SER A 54 7.94 -1.11 10.67
C SER A 54 7.32 -2.41 10.18
N GLY A 55 7.93 -3.06 9.18
CA GLY A 55 7.43 -4.29 8.61
C GLY A 55 8.53 -5.19 8.06
N GLN A 56 8.19 -6.46 7.81
CA GLN A 56 9.12 -7.45 7.26
C GLN A 56 8.87 -7.72 5.80
N HIS A 57 7.64 -7.55 5.32
CA HIS A 57 7.32 -7.81 3.91
C HIS A 57 6.82 -6.55 3.23
N VAL A 58 7.18 -6.41 1.94
CA VAL A 58 6.63 -5.39 1.05
C VAL A 58 5.94 -6.09 -0.10
N LYS A 59 4.64 -5.86 -0.22
CA LYS A 59 3.79 -6.47 -1.24
C LYS A 59 3.31 -5.42 -2.23
N LEU A 60 3.52 -5.67 -3.51
CA LEU A 60 2.96 -4.88 -4.60
C LEU A 60 1.67 -5.52 -5.09
N VAL A 61 0.60 -4.74 -5.19
CA VAL A 61 -0.71 -5.21 -5.64
C VAL A 61 -1.38 -4.15 -6.51
N HIS A 62 -2.19 -4.58 -7.47
CA HIS A 62 -3.10 -3.68 -8.18
C HIS A 62 -4.35 -3.38 -7.35
N THR A 63 -4.88 -2.16 -7.48
CA THR A 63 -6.16 -1.76 -6.88
C THR A 63 -7.30 -1.76 -7.89
N THR A 64 -6.99 -1.68 -9.19
CA THR A 64 -7.96 -1.61 -10.28
C THR A 64 -7.50 -2.45 -11.46
N ALA A 65 -8.43 -3.05 -12.18
CA ALA A 65 -8.14 -3.72 -13.44
C ALA A 65 -7.65 -2.68 -14.47
N GLN A 66 -6.61 -3.02 -15.21
CA GLN A 66 -6.04 -2.18 -16.27
C GLN A 66 -6.78 -2.43 -17.59
N ASP A 67 -7.04 -1.37 -18.32
CA ASP A 67 -7.42 -1.46 -19.73
C ASP A 67 -6.16 -1.30 -20.60
N ASN A 68 -5.64 -2.41 -21.10
CA ASN A 68 -4.45 -2.43 -21.96
C ASN A 68 -4.81 -2.53 -23.45
N SER A 69 -6.04 -2.27 -23.83
CA SER A 69 -6.52 -2.33 -25.21
C SER A 69 -5.74 -1.42 -26.16
N ALA A 70 -5.26 -0.28 -25.68
CA ALA A 70 -4.41 0.63 -26.46
C ALA A 70 -3.04 0.05 -26.83
N GLU A 71 -2.59 -1.02 -26.19
CA GLU A 71 -1.32 -1.72 -26.44
C GLU A 71 -1.50 -3.00 -27.25
N GLY A 72 -2.69 -3.20 -27.85
CA GLY A 72 -2.99 -4.37 -28.69
C GLY A 72 -3.36 -5.64 -27.93
N ASN A 73 -3.44 -5.60 -26.62
CA ASN A 73 -3.86 -6.70 -25.75
C ASN A 73 -5.34 -6.56 -25.37
N VAL A 74 -6.23 -6.89 -26.30
CA VAL A 74 -7.69 -6.78 -26.15
C VAL A 74 -8.27 -7.63 -25.01
N ASP A 75 -7.54 -8.64 -24.53
CA ASP A 75 -7.99 -9.54 -23.46
C ASP A 75 -7.44 -9.18 -22.08
N ASP A 76 -6.55 -8.18 -21.99
CA ASP A 76 -5.83 -7.84 -20.77
C ASP A 76 -6.56 -6.77 -19.93
N LYS A 77 -7.75 -7.11 -19.47
CA LYS A 77 -8.33 -6.44 -18.29
C LYS A 77 -7.72 -7.03 -17.00
N ASN A 78 -6.45 -7.32 -17.06
CA ASN A 78 -5.74 -8.08 -16.05
C ASN A 78 -4.98 -7.14 -15.12
N MET A 79 -4.91 -7.53 -13.86
CA MET A 79 -4.11 -6.83 -12.86
C MET A 79 -2.64 -7.26 -12.92
N ILE A 80 -2.02 -7.15 -14.09
CA ILE A 80 -0.64 -7.59 -14.36
C ILE A 80 0.35 -6.66 -13.66
N LEU A 81 1.30 -7.26 -12.94
CA LEU A 81 2.50 -6.58 -12.46
C LEU A 81 3.67 -6.91 -13.39
N ASN A 82 4.32 -5.90 -13.95
CA ASN A 82 5.49 -6.04 -14.82
C ASN A 82 6.48 -4.90 -14.55
N LEU A 83 7.21 -5.04 -13.45
CA LEU A 83 8.08 -4.00 -12.89
C LEU A 83 9.54 -4.45 -12.94
N ALA A 84 10.44 -3.51 -13.27
CA ALA A 84 11.86 -3.80 -13.38
C ALA A 84 12.51 -3.97 -12.00
N GLU A 85 12.23 -3.07 -11.05
CA GLU A 85 12.91 -3.14 -9.75
C GLU A 85 12.02 -2.60 -8.63
N LEU A 86 12.14 -3.20 -7.45
CA LEU A 86 11.65 -2.71 -6.18
C LEU A 86 12.81 -2.50 -5.23
N GLU A 87 13.02 -1.27 -4.83
CA GLU A 87 13.99 -0.88 -3.82
C GLU A 87 13.26 -0.42 -2.55
N VAL A 88 13.71 -0.88 -1.39
CA VAL A 88 13.16 -0.51 -0.07
C VAL A 88 14.30 0.00 0.79
N PHE A 89 14.13 1.15 1.42
CA PHE A 89 15.19 1.80 2.18
C PHE A 89 14.76 2.04 3.63
N ALA A 90 15.68 1.74 4.56
CA ALA A 90 15.60 2.20 5.94
C ALA A 90 15.85 3.71 6.01
N LYS A 91 15.63 4.27 7.20
CA LYS A 91 15.93 5.67 7.46
C LYS A 91 17.39 5.97 7.13
N ASP A 92 17.61 7.04 6.35
CA ASP A 92 18.93 7.49 5.89
C ASP A 92 19.71 6.39 5.12
N GLY A 93 19.06 5.30 4.74
CA GLY A 93 19.64 4.16 4.02
C GLY A 93 19.89 4.48 2.54
N THR A 94 21.04 4.05 2.03
CA THR A 94 21.42 4.16 0.61
C THR A 94 21.38 2.81 -0.12
N THR A 95 21.42 1.71 0.63
CA THR A 95 21.35 0.36 0.08
C THR A 95 19.94 -0.20 0.25
N SER A 96 19.38 -0.80 -0.80
CA SER A 96 18.06 -1.40 -0.74
C SER A 96 18.04 -2.61 0.18
N LEU A 97 17.10 -2.62 1.15
CA LEU A 97 16.81 -3.76 2.02
C LEU A 97 16.24 -4.96 1.23
N ALA A 98 15.68 -4.70 0.05
CA ALA A 98 15.06 -5.71 -0.81
C ALA A 98 16.08 -6.42 -1.72
N ALA A 99 17.29 -5.86 -1.91
CA ALA A 99 18.29 -6.39 -2.84
C ALA A 99 18.61 -7.86 -2.58
N GLY A 100 18.40 -8.72 -3.59
CA GLY A 100 18.66 -10.16 -3.54
C GLY A 100 17.78 -10.95 -2.55
N LYS A 101 16.71 -10.37 -2.03
CA LYS A 101 15.79 -11.01 -1.10
C LYS A 101 14.83 -11.98 -1.79
N THR A 102 14.19 -12.83 -0.98
CA THR A 102 13.17 -13.76 -1.48
C THR A 102 11.94 -13.02 -1.96
N VAL A 103 11.50 -13.32 -3.16
CA VAL A 103 10.27 -12.79 -3.76
C VAL A 103 9.32 -13.93 -4.05
N THR A 104 8.06 -13.75 -3.68
CA THR A 104 6.95 -14.62 -4.02
C THR A 104 5.91 -13.85 -4.85
N GLY A 105 5.06 -14.54 -5.57
CA GLY A 105 4.02 -13.91 -6.36
C GLY A 105 2.85 -14.84 -6.63
N SER A 106 1.75 -14.25 -7.11
CA SER A 106 0.51 -14.97 -7.41
C SER A 106 0.62 -15.85 -8.63
N SER A 107 1.38 -15.40 -9.64
CA SER A 107 1.54 -16.07 -10.94
C SER A 107 2.82 -15.57 -11.61
N GLN A 108 3.39 -16.37 -12.50
CA GLN A 108 4.58 -16.00 -13.26
C GLN A 108 4.31 -16.18 -14.75
N TYR A 109 4.60 -15.14 -15.54
CA TYR A 109 4.40 -15.16 -16.99
C TYR A 109 5.32 -16.16 -17.68
N SER A 110 6.63 -16.12 -17.37
CA SER A 110 7.62 -17.04 -17.92
C SER A 110 8.85 -17.13 -17.01
N ALA A 111 9.72 -18.12 -17.26
CA ALA A 111 10.95 -18.30 -16.51
C ALA A 111 11.93 -17.11 -16.65
N THR A 112 11.96 -16.46 -17.82
CA THR A 112 12.82 -15.29 -18.08
C THR A 112 12.36 -14.02 -17.36
N HIS A 113 11.10 -13.99 -16.93
CA HIS A 113 10.49 -12.88 -16.18
C HIS A 113 10.17 -13.30 -14.74
N GLY A 114 11.12 -13.99 -14.13
CA GLY A 114 11.00 -14.55 -12.79
C GLY A 114 10.91 -13.48 -11.70
N TYR A 115 10.45 -13.88 -10.54
CA TYR A 115 10.23 -12.96 -9.42
C TYR A 115 11.50 -12.27 -8.93
N LEU A 116 12.67 -12.94 -9.01
CA LEU A 116 13.94 -12.37 -8.58
C LEU A 116 14.38 -11.16 -9.39
N ASN A 117 13.90 -11.02 -10.63
CA ASN A 117 14.17 -9.83 -11.44
C ASN A 117 13.64 -8.54 -10.78
N LEU A 118 12.76 -8.65 -9.78
CA LEU A 118 12.22 -7.49 -9.05
C LEU A 118 13.24 -6.88 -8.07
N VAL A 119 14.29 -7.61 -7.69
CA VAL A 119 15.23 -7.22 -6.61
C VAL A 119 16.69 -7.56 -6.95
N ASP A 120 17.02 -7.73 -8.23
CA ASP A 120 18.36 -8.13 -8.69
C ASP A 120 19.30 -6.95 -9.03
N GLY A 121 18.78 -5.73 -8.96
CA GLY A 121 19.52 -4.50 -9.29
C GLY A 121 19.66 -4.25 -10.79
N ASN A 122 19.00 -5.03 -11.64
CA ASN A 122 19.09 -4.90 -13.10
C ASN A 122 17.83 -4.21 -13.66
N MET A 123 17.94 -2.94 -14.01
CA MET A 123 16.84 -2.14 -14.54
C MET A 123 16.46 -2.46 -15.99
N THR A 124 17.13 -3.44 -16.63
CA THR A 124 16.86 -3.82 -18.04
C THR A 124 16.02 -5.08 -18.19
N ASN A 125 15.87 -5.86 -17.12
CA ASN A 125 14.94 -6.98 -17.03
C ASN A 125 13.72 -6.57 -16.17
N PHE A 126 12.77 -7.46 -15.96
CA PHE A 126 11.62 -7.21 -15.11
C PHE A 126 10.96 -8.50 -14.63
N ALA A 127 10.34 -8.45 -13.47
CA ALA A 127 9.42 -9.47 -13.01
C ALA A 127 8.05 -9.27 -13.70
N HIS A 128 7.39 -10.37 -14.09
CA HIS A 128 6.10 -10.29 -14.78
C HIS A 128 5.15 -11.38 -14.28
N THR A 129 4.02 -10.95 -13.72
CA THR A 129 2.92 -11.86 -13.38
C THR A 129 2.16 -12.24 -14.65
N LYS A 130 1.49 -13.40 -14.64
CA LYS A 130 0.77 -13.90 -15.83
C LYS A 130 -0.47 -13.08 -16.16
N GLY A 131 -1.00 -12.38 -15.18
CA GLY A 131 -2.32 -11.79 -15.24
C GLY A 131 -3.39 -12.81 -14.83
N ARG A 132 -4.37 -12.32 -14.12
CA ARG A 132 -5.52 -13.09 -13.65
C ARG A 132 -6.80 -12.35 -13.99
N THR A 133 -7.93 -13.00 -13.82
CA THR A 133 -9.22 -12.35 -13.98
C THR A 133 -9.41 -11.23 -12.94
N ALA A 134 -10.34 -10.33 -13.18
CA ALA A 134 -10.63 -9.22 -12.26
C ALA A 134 -10.97 -9.66 -10.83
N GLN A 135 -11.28 -10.94 -10.61
CA GLN A 135 -11.54 -11.53 -9.30
C GLN A 135 -10.28 -12.00 -8.57
N GLU A 136 -9.16 -12.16 -9.30
CA GLU A 136 -7.90 -12.65 -8.75
C GLU A 136 -6.84 -11.58 -8.90
N ILE A 137 -6.51 -10.91 -7.80
CA ILE A 137 -5.53 -9.83 -7.76
C ILE A 137 -4.13 -10.41 -7.85
N ASP A 138 -3.36 -9.99 -8.85
CA ASP A 138 -1.93 -10.31 -8.92
C ASP A 138 -1.14 -9.56 -7.86
N TYR A 139 -0.11 -10.22 -7.34
CA TYR A 139 0.82 -9.62 -6.40
C TYR A 139 2.24 -10.13 -6.60
N LEU A 140 3.19 -9.31 -6.15
CA LEU A 140 4.59 -9.65 -5.91
C LEU A 140 4.91 -9.24 -4.47
N GLN A 141 5.52 -10.12 -3.68
CA GLN A 141 5.84 -9.87 -2.27
C GLN A 141 7.29 -10.22 -1.97
N VAL A 142 8.02 -9.25 -1.43
CA VAL A 142 9.41 -9.39 -0.99
C VAL A 142 9.45 -9.60 0.51
N ASP A 143 10.20 -10.60 0.97
CA ASP A 143 10.53 -10.81 2.38
C ASP A 143 11.90 -10.16 2.68
N LEU A 144 11.92 -9.12 3.50
CA LEU A 144 13.15 -8.42 3.90
C LEU A 144 14.00 -9.23 4.89
N GLY A 145 13.47 -10.36 5.41
CA GLY A 145 14.16 -11.29 6.31
C GLY A 145 14.00 -10.95 7.79
N SER A 146 13.64 -9.72 8.13
CA SER A 146 13.30 -9.27 9.49
C SER A 146 12.51 -7.98 9.44
N VAL A 147 11.86 -7.63 10.55
CA VAL A 147 11.14 -6.36 10.67
C VAL A 147 12.14 -5.21 10.57
N GLN A 148 11.86 -4.26 9.67
CA GLN A 148 12.66 -3.08 9.37
C GLN A 148 11.81 -1.82 9.46
N GLU A 149 12.37 -0.71 9.95
CA GLU A 149 11.79 0.61 9.75
C GLU A 149 12.00 1.05 8.31
N ILE A 150 10.92 1.38 7.61
CA ILE A 150 10.94 1.70 6.19
C ILE A 150 10.66 3.19 6.01
N GLU A 151 11.63 3.91 5.46
CA GLU A 151 11.47 5.32 5.12
C GLU A 151 11.01 5.52 3.69
N LYS A 152 11.55 4.72 2.75
CA LYS A 152 11.34 4.96 1.32
C LYS A 152 11.14 3.66 0.56
N ILE A 153 10.20 3.68 -0.37
CA ILE A 153 9.98 2.65 -1.38
C ILE A 153 10.17 3.29 -2.75
N LYS A 154 10.96 2.64 -3.60
CA LYS A 154 11.16 3.06 -4.98
C LYS A 154 10.82 1.89 -5.91
N ILE A 155 10.03 2.16 -6.93
CA ILE A 155 9.63 1.19 -7.95
C ILE A 155 10.15 1.72 -9.28
N THR A 156 10.92 0.90 -10.00
CA THR A 156 11.33 1.17 -11.37
C THR A 156 10.43 0.40 -12.32
N ASN A 157 9.84 1.12 -13.27
CA ASN A 157 8.98 0.55 -14.30
C ASN A 157 9.82 -0.14 -15.38
N ARG A 158 9.22 -1.01 -16.16
CA ARG A 158 9.87 -1.55 -17.37
C ARG A 158 10.09 -0.43 -18.38
N THR A 159 11.15 -0.56 -19.20
CA THR A 159 11.59 0.52 -20.11
C THR A 159 11.18 0.28 -21.57
N ASP A 160 10.82 -0.94 -21.94
CA ASP A 160 10.58 -1.35 -23.32
C ASP A 160 9.16 -1.04 -23.81
N CYS A 161 8.13 -1.29 -22.97
CA CYS A 161 6.72 -0.97 -23.29
C CYS A 161 5.86 -0.87 -22.03
N CYS A 162 4.58 -0.69 -22.20
CA CYS A 162 3.53 -1.07 -21.24
C CYS A 162 3.65 -0.40 -19.86
N LYS A 163 4.21 0.80 -19.81
CA LYS A 163 4.45 1.56 -18.57
C LYS A 163 3.17 1.91 -17.82
N ASN A 164 2.05 2.06 -18.54
CA ASN A 164 0.73 2.31 -17.99
C ASN A 164 0.24 1.20 -17.04
N ARG A 165 0.78 -0.01 -17.14
CA ARG A 165 0.45 -1.13 -16.25
C ARG A 165 0.87 -0.90 -14.80
N ALA A 166 1.70 0.10 -14.51
CA ALA A 166 2.00 0.51 -13.15
C ALA A 166 0.86 1.34 -12.51
N ILE A 167 -0.04 1.94 -13.30
CA ILE A 167 -1.19 2.69 -12.78
C ILE A 167 -2.10 1.74 -11.99
N GLY A 168 -2.47 2.14 -10.78
CA GLY A 168 -3.26 1.33 -9.85
C GLY A 168 -2.43 0.42 -8.94
N VAL A 169 -1.11 0.33 -9.14
CA VAL A 169 -0.24 -0.41 -8.22
C VAL A 169 -0.05 0.38 -6.93
N LYS A 170 -0.16 -0.30 -5.79
CA LYS A 170 0.23 0.21 -4.47
C LYS A 170 1.22 -0.73 -3.79
N ALA A 171 2.02 -0.18 -2.90
CA ALA A 171 2.86 -0.96 -2.00
C ALA A 171 2.17 -1.10 -0.64
N VAL A 172 2.19 -2.32 -0.10
CA VAL A 172 1.64 -2.68 1.21
C VAL A 172 2.77 -3.20 2.07
N ILE A 173 3.06 -2.53 3.17
CA ILE A 173 4.00 -3.00 4.19
C ILE A 173 3.25 -3.93 5.12
N LEU A 174 3.77 -5.15 5.30
CA LEU A 174 3.18 -6.19 6.12
C LEU A 174 4.08 -6.53 7.31
N GLY A 175 3.48 -7.02 8.36
CA GLY A 175 4.16 -7.52 9.55
C GLY A 175 5.01 -8.77 9.29
N ALA A 176 5.59 -9.33 10.35
CA ALA A 176 6.43 -10.53 10.28
C ALA A 176 5.66 -11.78 9.82
N ASP A 177 4.35 -11.80 9.97
CA ASP A 177 3.47 -12.89 9.50
C ASP A 177 3.19 -12.85 7.99
N GLY A 178 3.64 -11.81 7.29
CA GLY A 178 3.45 -11.61 5.85
C GLY A 178 1.99 -11.31 5.44
N THR A 179 1.11 -11.06 6.38
CA THR A 179 -0.33 -10.87 6.16
C THR A 179 -0.92 -9.64 6.85
N THR A 180 -0.50 -9.34 8.07
CA THR A 180 -0.99 -8.17 8.82
C THR A 180 -0.52 -6.87 8.17
N VAL A 181 -1.46 -6.04 7.73
CA VAL A 181 -1.16 -4.75 7.11
C VAL A 181 -0.69 -3.76 8.17
N VAL A 182 0.51 -3.24 7.99
CA VAL A 182 1.11 -2.17 8.81
C VAL A 182 0.84 -0.81 8.18
N LYS A 183 1.09 -0.68 6.89
CA LYS A 183 0.92 0.58 6.15
C LYS A 183 0.72 0.29 4.66
N GLU A 184 -0.03 1.17 4.00
CA GLU A 184 -0.19 1.16 2.54
C GLU A 184 0.19 2.52 1.96
N THR A 185 0.72 2.51 0.74
CA THR A 185 0.85 3.71 -0.06
C THR A 185 -0.45 3.99 -0.81
N PRO A 186 -0.70 5.21 -1.29
CA PRO A 186 -1.71 5.42 -2.33
C PRO A 186 -1.35 4.61 -3.58
N ALA A 187 -2.34 4.39 -4.45
CA ALA A 187 -2.10 3.79 -5.74
C ALA A 187 -1.36 4.77 -6.67
N ILE A 188 -0.47 4.25 -7.52
CA ILE A 188 0.16 5.01 -8.60
C ILE A 188 -0.95 5.49 -9.54
N SER A 189 -0.96 6.78 -9.86
CA SER A 189 -2.01 7.42 -10.66
C SER A 189 -1.55 7.89 -12.04
N THR A 190 -0.24 7.94 -12.29
CA THR A 190 0.34 8.44 -13.54
C THR A 190 1.42 7.51 -14.05
N THR A 191 1.70 7.55 -15.35
CA THR A 191 2.79 6.78 -15.97
C THR A 191 4.12 7.51 -15.78
N ALA A 192 5.13 6.80 -15.26
CA ALA A 192 6.50 7.27 -15.11
C ALA A 192 7.50 6.11 -15.27
N ASP A 193 8.80 6.44 -15.37
CA ASP A 193 9.87 5.44 -15.39
C ASP A 193 10.19 4.95 -13.98
N THR A 194 10.02 5.82 -12.99
CA THR A 194 10.33 5.52 -11.59
C THR A 194 9.29 6.21 -10.70
N TYR A 195 8.93 5.55 -9.63
CA TYR A 195 8.03 6.05 -8.60
C TYR A 195 8.74 5.97 -7.26
N THR A 196 8.75 7.07 -6.51
CA THR A 196 9.34 7.12 -5.17
C THR A 196 8.27 7.52 -4.15
N PHE A 197 8.15 6.74 -3.10
CA PHE A 197 7.29 7.06 -1.95
C PHE A 197 8.15 7.16 -0.69
N THR A 198 8.07 8.29 -0.03
CA THR A 198 8.79 8.54 1.24
C THR A 198 7.79 8.71 2.36
N PHE A 199 7.90 7.88 3.41
CA PHE A 199 7.05 7.96 4.59
C PHE A 199 7.50 9.14 5.49
N PRO A 200 6.55 9.83 6.12
CA PRO A 200 5.10 9.63 6.15
C PRO A 200 4.32 10.35 5.03
N GLY A 201 4.89 10.48 3.85
CA GLY A 201 4.28 11.13 2.70
C GLY A 201 2.90 10.57 2.29
N THR A 202 2.26 11.27 1.36
CA THR A 202 0.91 10.93 0.87
C THR A 202 0.83 10.72 -0.63
N THR A 203 1.90 10.98 -1.37
CA THR A 203 1.95 10.90 -2.84
C THR A 203 3.24 10.26 -3.32
N TRP A 204 3.17 9.60 -4.47
CA TRP A 204 4.34 9.19 -5.24
C TRP A 204 4.99 10.39 -5.93
N ALA A 205 6.30 10.42 -5.93
CA ALA A 205 7.14 11.36 -6.69
C ALA A 205 7.81 10.66 -7.87
#